data_60e3d0898db2d61466d17753c0b63e36
#
_entry.id   60e3d0898db2d61466d17753c0b63e36
#
_cell.length_a   1.000
_cell.length_b   1.000
_cell.length_c   1.000
_cell.angle_alpha   90.00
_cell.angle_beta   90.00
_cell.angle_gamma   90.00
#
_symmetry.space_group_name_H-M   'P 1'
#
loop_
_entity.id
_entity.type
_entity.pdbx_description
1 polymer ?
#
loop_
_entity_poly.entity_id
_entity_poly.type
_entity_poly.pdbx_seq_one_letter_code
_entity_poly.pdbx_strand_id
1 'polypeptide(L)'
;MKKFTEKQTRDFYNSDDMIYRSFWDKEGNCHWGYFPNEKISFLQSMTELNKKMLKLSNISEKSNVLDLGCGNGNNSFFINEKTGAKITGIDLSDTRIENAKKVLSKKSSKVKSKIKFSQGSAIKLPFKDKTFSTIWSQATIYHVHNKKKALQEVARVLKKDGVFIFDDLIKPNKNISTAAKKLVYERLLFNTDFDLVTYQQELKKLGFRIIYAEDMSWHYAMSYWKLADVAEEKIKKGENEEFHEAYKKLIFAYRETWKIMEKGDVGWAIFVCKKL
;
A
#
# COMPACT_ATOMS: atom_id res chain seq x y z
N MET A 1 -15.66 11.68 -11.15
CA MET A 1 -15.64 10.83 -9.94
C MET A 1 -15.61 11.71 -8.69
N LYS A 2 -16.16 11.21 -7.58
CA LYS A 2 -16.19 11.91 -6.29
C LYS A 2 -14.76 12.16 -5.81
N LYS A 3 -14.48 13.37 -5.32
CA LYS A 3 -13.20 13.70 -4.67
C LYS A 3 -13.29 13.30 -3.19
N PHE A 4 -12.27 12.62 -2.69
CA PHE A 4 -12.16 12.26 -1.27
C PHE A 4 -11.17 13.20 -0.58
N THR A 5 -11.29 13.33 0.73
CA THR A 5 -10.44 14.19 1.56
C THR A 5 -9.52 13.34 2.45
N GLU A 6 -8.41 13.91 2.91
CA GLU A 6 -7.53 13.24 3.90
C GLU A 6 -8.29 12.84 5.16
N LYS A 7 -9.24 13.68 5.61
CA LYS A 7 -10.08 13.36 6.76
C LYS A 7 -10.88 12.08 6.53
N GLN A 8 -11.53 11.92 5.36
CA GLN A 8 -12.28 10.71 5.03
C GLN A 8 -11.38 9.48 4.95
N THR A 9 -10.20 9.60 4.34
CA THR A 9 -9.22 8.51 4.29
C THR A 9 -8.75 8.11 5.70
N ARG A 10 -8.43 9.08 6.56
CA ARG A 10 -8.03 8.83 7.93
C ARG A 10 -9.13 8.14 8.72
N ASP A 11 -10.35 8.68 8.66
CA ASP A 11 -11.50 8.15 9.40
C ASP A 11 -11.84 6.72 8.95
N PHE A 12 -11.72 6.41 7.64
CA PHE A 12 -11.86 5.07 7.10
C PHE A 12 -10.88 4.07 7.75
N TYR A 13 -9.59 4.41 7.80
CA TYR A 13 -8.60 3.51 8.38
C TYR A 13 -8.64 3.43 9.90
N ASN A 14 -9.18 4.44 10.57
CA ASN A 14 -9.39 4.40 12.02
C ASN A 14 -10.60 3.52 12.40
N SER A 15 -11.65 3.46 11.56
CA SER A 15 -12.86 2.69 11.85
C SER A 15 -12.75 1.21 11.47
N ASP A 16 -12.11 0.89 10.35
CA ASP A 16 -12.17 -0.43 9.75
C ASP A 16 -11.01 -1.37 10.14
N ASP A 17 -10.06 -0.91 10.95
CA ASP A 17 -8.86 -1.68 11.33
C ASP A 17 -9.23 -3.04 11.97
N MET A 18 -10.26 -3.11 12.79
CA MET A 18 -10.70 -4.36 13.43
C MET A 18 -11.25 -5.38 12.42
N ILE A 19 -12.05 -4.94 11.44
CA ILE A 19 -12.59 -5.82 10.40
C ILE A 19 -11.44 -6.38 9.57
N TYR A 20 -10.50 -5.54 9.13
CA TYR A 20 -9.34 -6.01 8.36
C TYR A 20 -8.49 -7.01 9.16
N ARG A 21 -8.23 -6.76 10.45
CA ARG A 21 -7.50 -7.70 11.31
C ARG A 21 -8.20 -9.04 11.50
N SER A 22 -9.52 -9.05 11.41
CA SER A 22 -10.30 -10.26 11.66
C SER A 22 -10.18 -11.32 10.54
N PHE A 23 -9.87 -10.92 9.30
CA PHE A 23 -9.78 -11.87 8.18
C PHE A 23 -8.64 -11.61 7.19
N TRP A 24 -8.14 -10.37 7.09
CA TRP A 24 -7.06 -10.04 6.17
C TRP A 24 -5.70 -10.44 6.74
N ASP A 25 -5.30 -9.79 7.81
CA ASP A 25 -4.09 -10.13 8.57
C ASP A 25 -4.21 -9.61 10.01
N LYS A 26 -4.10 -10.51 10.99
CA LYS A 26 -4.17 -10.17 12.43
C LYS A 26 -3.15 -9.12 12.88
N GLU A 27 -2.01 -9.03 12.21
CA GLU A 27 -0.98 -8.02 12.47
C GLU A 27 -1.32 -6.66 11.83
N GLY A 28 -2.44 -6.59 11.09
CA GLY A 28 -2.95 -5.35 10.50
C GLY A 28 -2.21 -4.87 9.26
N ASN A 29 -1.59 -5.78 8.50
CA ASN A 29 -1.19 -5.47 7.13
C ASN A 29 -2.41 -5.34 6.23
N CYS A 30 -2.46 -4.31 5.39
CA CYS A 30 -3.55 -4.08 4.46
C CYS A 30 -3.02 -3.80 3.06
N HIS A 31 -2.27 -4.73 2.49
CA HIS A 31 -1.79 -4.65 1.12
C HIS A 31 -2.06 -5.96 0.36
N TRP A 32 -2.04 -5.91 -0.96
CA TRP A 32 -2.24 -7.08 -1.82
C TRP A 32 -1.02 -7.98 -1.84
N GLY A 33 -1.13 -9.15 -2.47
CA GLY A 33 -0.09 -10.14 -2.54
C GLY A 33 0.50 -10.30 -3.95
N TYR A 34 1.72 -10.81 -4.03
CA TYR A 34 2.33 -11.34 -5.24
C TYR A 34 2.26 -12.86 -5.22
N PHE A 35 1.66 -13.46 -6.24
CA PHE A 35 1.44 -14.91 -6.36
C PHE A 35 2.39 -15.48 -7.41
N PRO A 36 3.57 -15.99 -7.03
CA PRO A 36 4.45 -16.71 -7.98
C PRO A 36 3.79 -17.97 -8.52
N ASN A 37 2.81 -18.51 -7.81
CA ASN A 37 1.87 -19.54 -8.25
C ASN A 37 0.56 -19.44 -7.47
N GLU A 38 -0.52 -19.99 -8.00
CA GLU A 38 -1.88 -19.88 -7.45
C GLU A 38 -2.09 -20.68 -6.14
N LYS A 39 -1.18 -21.59 -5.78
CA LYS A 39 -1.35 -22.50 -4.63
C LYS A 39 -1.02 -21.84 -3.30
N ILE A 40 -0.25 -20.76 -3.29
CA ILE A 40 0.12 -20.09 -2.05
C ILE A 40 -1.09 -19.39 -1.42
N SER A 41 -1.07 -19.30 -0.09
CA SER A 41 -2.10 -18.58 0.64
C SER A 41 -1.97 -17.07 0.44
N PHE A 42 -3.04 -16.33 0.77
CA PHE A 42 -3.01 -14.87 0.73
C PHE A 42 -1.87 -14.29 1.59
N LEU A 43 -1.70 -14.76 2.84
CA LEU A 43 -0.63 -14.29 3.73
C LEU A 43 0.77 -14.58 3.18
N GLN A 44 0.97 -15.74 2.56
CA GLN A 44 2.23 -16.04 1.88
C GLN A 44 2.47 -15.09 0.72
N SER A 45 1.45 -14.77 -0.07
CA SER A 45 1.57 -13.85 -1.21
C SER A 45 1.94 -12.42 -0.80
N MET A 46 1.46 -11.96 0.36
CA MET A 46 1.88 -10.66 0.94
C MET A 46 3.38 -10.68 1.28
N THR A 47 3.86 -11.76 1.87
CA THR A 47 5.29 -11.95 2.15
C THR A 47 6.12 -11.97 0.86
N GLU A 48 5.66 -12.63 -0.18
CA GLU A 48 6.34 -12.69 -1.48
C GLU A 48 6.37 -11.30 -2.16
N LEU A 49 5.32 -10.49 -2.03
CA LEU A 49 5.35 -9.09 -2.49
C LEU A 49 6.45 -8.29 -1.77
N ASN A 50 6.51 -8.39 -0.45
CA ASN A 50 7.52 -7.70 0.34
C ASN A 50 8.96 -8.12 -0.05
N LYS A 51 9.19 -9.41 -0.28
CA LYS A 51 10.47 -9.93 -0.79
C LYS A 51 10.80 -9.39 -2.19
N LYS A 52 9.82 -9.41 -3.11
CA LYS A 52 9.97 -8.85 -4.47
C LYS A 52 10.35 -7.37 -4.41
N MET A 53 9.62 -6.58 -3.66
CA MET A 53 9.91 -5.15 -3.50
C MET A 53 11.26 -4.92 -2.85
N LEU A 54 11.61 -5.67 -1.81
CA LEU A 54 12.91 -5.54 -1.14
C LEU A 54 14.07 -5.83 -2.11
N LYS A 55 13.97 -6.91 -2.90
CA LYS A 55 14.97 -7.25 -3.93
C LYS A 55 15.15 -6.14 -4.96
N LEU A 56 14.06 -5.50 -5.37
CA LEU A 56 14.08 -4.42 -6.37
C LEU A 56 14.58 -3.08 -5.79
N SER A 57 14.50 -2.87 -4.49
CA SER A 57 14.81 -1.59 -3.85
C SER A 57 16.30 -1.34 -3.59
N ASN A 58 17.12 -2.39 -3.57
CA ASN A 58 18.53 -2.34 -3.18
C ASN A 58 18.79 -1.70 -1.77
N ILE A 59 17.83 -1.82 -0.85
CA ILE A 59 17.98 -1.32 0.52
C ILE A 59 19.07 -2.11 1.25
N SER A 60 19.95 -1.39 1.97
CA SER A 60 21.03 -1.95 2.77
C SER A 60 21.07 -1.30 4.15
N GLU A 61 21.95 -1.76 5.03
CA GLU A 61 22.14 -1.19 6.36
C GLU A 61 22.49 0.32 6.34
N LYS A 62 23.12 0.79 5.27
CA LYS A 62 23.48 2.21 5.09
C LYS A 62 22.29 3.07 4.63
N SER A 63 21.17 2.47 4.28
CA SER A 63 20.01 3.18 3.76
C SER A 63 19.27 3.94 4.86
N ASN A 64 18.82 5.16 4.51
CA ASN A 64 17.85 5.94 5.29
C ASN A 64 16.53 5.92 4.53
N VAL A 65 15.57 5.14 5.02
CA VAL A 65 14.33 4.82 4.32
C VAL A 65 13.16 5.61 4.91
N LEU A 66 12.35 6.21 4.04
CA LEU A 66 11.01 6.67 4.38
C LEU A 66 10.01 5.57 3.99
N ASP A 67 9.25 5.07 4.95
CA ASP A 67 8.09 4.21 4.74
C ASP A 67 6.85 5.11 4.70
N LEU A 68 6.41 5.44 3.49
CA LEU A 68 5.32 6.39 3.23
C LEU A 68 3.98 5.65 3.24
N GLY A 69 3.13 5.94 4.21
CA GLY A 69 1.92 5.20 4.51
C GLY A 69 2.23 3.91 5.26
N CYS A 70 3.02 4.01 6.33
CA CYS A 70 3.56 2.85 7.04
C CYS A 70 2.50 2.02 7.80
N GLY A 71 1.28 2.51 7.93
CA GLY A 71 0.21 1.84 8.67
C GLY A 71 0.65 1.45 10.09
N ASN A 72 0.42 0.19 10.45
CA ASN A 72 0.83 -0.37 11.75
C ASN A 72 2.36 -0.68 11.85
N GLY A 73 3.16 -0.26 10.85
CA GLY A 73 4.61 -0.36 10.86
C GLY A 73 5.19 -1.69 10.39
N ASN A 74 4.38 -2.62 9.92
CA ASN A 74 4.82 -3.98 9.57
C ASN A 74 5.93 -3.99 8.50
N ASN A 75 5.79 -3.18 7.44
CA ASN A 75 6.84 -3.06 6.42
C ASN A 75 8.10 -2.41 6.97
N SER A 76 7.98 -1.41 7.83
CA SER A 76 9.11 -0.80 8.53
C SER A 76 9.90 -1.83 9.34
N PHE A 77 9.21 -2.70 10.09
CA PHE A 77 9.87 -3.79 10.84
C PHE A 77 10.49 -4.82 9.93
N PHE A 78 9.78 -5.25 8.88
CA PHE A 78 10.28 -6.19 7.88
C PHE A 78 11.56 -5.68 7.19
N ILE A 79 11.55 -4.46 6.70
CA ILE A 79 12.72 -3.85 6.03
C ILE A 79 13.90 -3.76 7.01
N ASN A 80 13.68 -3.26 8.23
CA ASN A 80 14.74 -3.16 9.22
C ASN A 80 15.31 -4.53 9.59
N GLU A 81 14.48 -5.54 9.81
CA GLU A 81 14.90 -6.91 10.12
C GLU A 81 15.78 -7.50 9.02
N LYS A 82 15.37 -7.34 7.76
CA LYS A 82 16.08 -7.94 6.62
C LYS A 82 17.35 -7.19 6.22
N THR A 83 17.44 -5.89 6.52
CA THR A 83 18.53 -5.05 5.97
C THR A 83 19.35 -4.31 7.03
N GLY A 84 18.79 -4.12 8.23
CA GLY A 84 19.39 -3.25 9.25
C GLY A 84 19.28 -1.75 8.96
N ALA A 85 18.54 -1.34 7.93
CA ALA A 85 18.38 0.06 7.53
C ALA A 85 17.72 0.93 8.62
N LYS A 86 17.96 2.24 8.58
CA LYS A 86 17.19 3.22 9.35
C LYS A 86 15.86 3.49 8.66
N ILE A 87 14.76 3.43 9.42
CA ILE A 87 13.42 3.61 8.89
C ILE A 87 12.70 4.77 9.59
N THR A 88 12.10 5.64 8.81
CA THR A 88 11.13 6.62 9.30
C THR A 88 9.79 6.30 8.66
N GLY A 89 8.84 5.82 9.46
CA GLY A 89 7.46 5.57 9.02
C GLY A 89 6.58 6.81 9.23
N ILE A 90 5.79 7.14 8.22
CA ILE A 90 4.78 8.20 8.29
C ILE A 90 3.43 7.67 7.79
N ASP A 91 2.36 7.99 8.50
CA ASP A 91 0.99 7.65 8.11
C ASP A 91 0.01 8.76 8.48
N LEU A 92 -1.10 8.84 7.79
CA LEU A 92 -2.16 9.81 8.05
C LEU A 92 -3.00 9.41 9.28
N SER A 93 -3.15 8.11 9.55
CA SER A 93 -3.90 7.55 10.67
C SER A 93 -3.10 7.64 11.97
N ASP A 94 -3.64 8.38 12.93
CA ASP A 94 -3.09 8.44 14.28
C ASP A 94 -3.19 7.10 15.02
N THR A 95 -4.33 6.40 14.88
CA THR A 95 -4.54 5.07 15.45
C THR A 95 -3.48 4.06 14.98
N ARG A 96 -3.17 4.05 13.69
CA ARG A 96 -2.15 3.15 13.15
C ARG A 96 -0.74 3.51 13.61
N ILE A 97 -0.43 4.79 13.70
CA ILE A 97 0.86 5.25 14.26
C ILE A 97 1.01 4.87 15.74
N GLU A 98 -0.06 4.97 16.53
CA GLU A 98 -0.04 4.50 17.91
C GLU A 98 0.18 2.98 18.01
N ASN A 99 -0.48 2.19 17.16
CA ASN A 99 -0.25 0.75 17.07
C ASN A 99 1.21 0.43 16.71
N ALA A 100 1.78 1.10 15.70
CA ALA A 100 3.17 0.94 15.32
C ALA A 100 4.13 1.27 16.47
N LYS A 101 3.89 2.34 17.23
CA LYS A 101 4.67 2.73 18.41
C LYS A 101 4.54 1.71 19.54
N LYS A 102 3.34 1.15 19.79
CA LYS A 102 3.12 0.08 20.77
C LYS A 102 3.91 -1.18 20.41
N VAL A 103 3.95 -1.58 19.14
CA VAL A 103 4.78 -2.69 18.69
C VAL A 103 6.26 -2.37 18.85
N LEU A 104 6.71 -1.18 18.44
CA LEU A 104 8.09 -0.73 18.56
C LEU A 104 8.57 -0.73 20.02
N SER A 105 7.73 -0.33 20.98
CA SER A 105 8.07 -0.28 22.41
C SER A 105 8.52 -1.64 22.97
N LYS A 106 8.04 -2.73 22.38
CA LYS A 106 8.33 -4.13 22.76
C LYS A 106 9.58 -4.71 22.05
N LYS A 107 10.15 -3.98 21.08
CA LYS A 107 11.34 -4.43 20.35
C LYS A 107 12.64 -4.15 21.12
N SER A 108 13.73 -4.78 20.69
CA SER A 108 15.06 -4.56 21.28
C SER A 108 15.56 -3.11 21.13
N SER A 109 16.49 -2.69 21.99
CA SER A 109 17.09 -1.35 21.91
C SER A 109 17.74 -1.08 20.54
N LYS A 110 18.32 -2.09 19.91
CA LYS A 110 18.90 -2.01 18.56
C LYS A 110 17.83 -1.63 17.52
N VAL A 111 16.65 -2.23 17.55
CA VAL A 111 15.54 -1.90 16.64
C VAL A 111 14.98 -0.52 16.95
N LYS A 112 14.75 -0.20 18.23
CA LYS A 112 14.27 1.13 18.67
C LYS A 112 15.14 2.29 18.23
N SER A 113 16.45 2.08 18.17
CA SER A 113 17.40 3.11 17.72
C SER A 113 17.35 3.38 16.21
N LYS A 114 16.79 2.45 15.43
CA LYS A 114 16.76 2.53 13.96
C LYS A 114 15.39 2.86 13.37
N ILE A 115 14.30 2.71 14.12
CA ILE A 115 12.93 2.93 13.60
C ILE A 115 12.26 4.09 14.35
N LYS A 116 11.55 4.95 13.60
CA LYS A 116 10.72 6.03 14.13
C LYS A 116 9.39 6.08 13.40
N PHE A 117 8.32 6.43 14.12
CA PHE A 117 6.99 6.61 13.54
C PHE A 117 6.42 7.98 13.91
N SER A 118 5.79 8.64 12.93
CA SER A 118 5.10 9.92 13.12
C SER A 118 3.86 10.01 12.26
N GLN A 119 2.84 10.72 12.74
CA GLN A 119 1.69 11.09 11.93
C GLN A 119 2.09 12.18 10.94
N GLY A 120 1.54 12.13 9.73
CA GLY A 120 1.73 13.17 8.73
C GLY A 120 1.09 12.85 7.38
N SER A 121 1.03 13.88 6.53
CA SER A 121 0.42 13.83 5.22
C SER A 121 1.46 13.65 4.12
N ALA A 122 1.15 12.79 3.14
CA ALA A 122 1.98 12.57 1.95
C ALA A 122 2.10 13.81 1.05
N ILE A 123 1.14 14.74 1.11
CA ILE A 123 1.16 15.97 0.31
C ILE A 123 1.90 17.13 0.98
N LYS A 124 2.38 16.93 2.22
CA LYS A 124 3.17 17.91 2.99
C LYS A 124 4.09 17.15 3.96
N LEU A 125 5.15 16.56 3.44
CA LEU A 125 6.08 15.75 4.25
C LEU A 125 6.90 16.67 5.18
N PRO A 126 6.96 16.40 6.50
CA PRO A 126 7.65 17.24 7.48
C PRO A 126 9.17 17.01 7.50
N PHE A 127 9.76 16.78 6.33
CA PHE A 127 11.18 16.51 6.18
C PHE A 127 11.86 17.52 5.26
N LYS A 128 13.15 17.75 5.51
CA LYS A 128 14.00 18.58 4.65
C LYS A 128 14.19 17.91 3.28
N ASP A 129 14.51 18.72 2.29
CA ASP A 129 14.87 18.21 0.96
C ASP A 129 16.03 17.21 1.05
N LYS A 130 16.05 16.26 0.14
CA LYS A 130 17.15 15.29 -0.01
C LYS A 130 17.53 14.59 1.30
N THR A 131 16.54 14.20 2.11
CA THR A 131 16.74 13.53 3.40
C THR A 131 16.94 12.03 3.24
N PHE A 132 16.15 11.37 2.41
CA PHE A 132 16.10 9.90 2.32
C PHE A 132 16.88 9.36 1.13
N SER A 133 17.52 8.22 1.30
CA SER A 133 18.14 7.47 0.19
C SER A 133 17.15 6.57 -0.53
N THR A 134 16.08 6.16 0.16
CA THR A 134 15.02 5.32 -0.40
C THR A 134 13.68 5.74 0.17
N ILE A 135 12.66 5.72 -0.67
CA ILE A 135 11.26 5.83 -0.25
C ILE A 135 10.56 4.55 -0.67
N TRP A 136 9.93 3.91 0.30
CA TRP A 136 9.05 2.76 0.13
C TRP A 136 7.62 3.21 0.34
N SER A 137 6.70 2.82 -0.54
CA SER A 137 5.28 3.07 -0.32
C SER A 137 4.48 1.90 -0.87
N GLN A 138 3.62 1.33 -0.05
CA GLN A 138 2.85 0.14 -0.40
C GLN A 138 1.39 0.33 -0.06
N ALA A 139 0.51 0.11 -1.04
CA ALA A 139 -0.94 0.24 -0.90
C ALA A 139 -1.38 1.59 -0.27
N THR A 140 -0.76 2.71 -0.66
CA THR A 140 -0.93 4.00 0.02
C THR A 140 -1.33 5.13 -0.92
N ILE A 141 -0.59 5.33 -2.02
CA ILE A 141 -0.70 6.55 -2.85
C ILE A 141 -2.07 6.66 -3.52
N TYR A 142 -2.75 5.56 -3.81
CA TYR A 142 -4.09 5.58 -4.41
C TYR A 142 -5.12 6.30 -3.54
N HIS A 143 -4.95 6.35 -2.22
CA HIS A 143 -5.81 7.10 -1.31
C HIS A 143 -5.51 8.60 -1.25
N VAL A 144 -4.39 9.06 -1.83
CA VAL A 144 -4.01 10.46 -1.74
C VAL A 144 -4.81 11.28 -2.74
N HIS A 145 -5.64 12.21 -2.23
CA HIS A 145 -6.52 13.04 -3.06
C HIS A 145 -5.77 13.95 -4.05
N ASN A 146 -4.54 14.36 -3.72
CA ASN A 146 -3.65 15.10 -4.60
C ASN A 146 -2.36 14.32 -4.85
N LYS A 147 -2.49 13.29 -5.68
CA LYS A 147 -1.42 12.36 -6.03
C LYS A 147 -0.19 13.08 -6.61
N LYS A 148 -0.39 14.07 -7.49
CA LYS A 148 0.72 14.84 -8.07
C LYS A 148 1.53 15.55 -7.00
N LYS A 149 0.85 16.17 -6.02
CA LYS A 149 1.53 16.83 -4.90
C LYS A 149 2.32 15.84 -4.03
N ALA A 150 1.77 14.66 -3.77
CA ALA A 150 2.50 13.61 -3.05
C ALA A 150 3.76 13.17 -3.82
N LEU A 151 3.68 12.97 -5.12
CA LEU A 151 4.83 12.62 -5.95
C LEU A 151 5.90 13.75 -6.00
N GLN A 152 5.47 15.03 -5.97
CA GLN A 152 6.39 16.17 -5.83
C GLN A 152 7.11 16.15 -4.48
N GLU A 153 6.40 15.86 -3.38
CA GLU A 153 7.00 15.75 -2.05
C GLU A 153 7.98 14.57 -1.98
N VAL A 154 7.61 13.41 -2.55
CA VAL A 154 8.52 12.26 -2.70
C VAL A 154 9.80 12.70 -3.44
N ALA A 155 9.66 13.37 -4.59
CA ALA A 155 10.81 13.87 -5.33
C ALA A 155 11.65 14.89 -4.52
N ARG A 156 11.01 15.74 -3.72
CA ARG A 156 11.69 16.75 -2.90
C ARG A 156 12.55 16.12 -1.80
N VAL A 157 11.97 15.18 -1.04
CA VAL A 157 12.66 14.61 0.13
C VAL A 157 13.64 13.48 -0.22
N LEU A 158 13.60 12.95 -1.44
CA LEU A 158 14.52 11.93 -1.91
C LEU A 158 15.84 12.54 -2.37
N LYS A 159 16.95 11.94 -2.00
CA LYS A 159 18.29 12.32 -2.43
C LYS A 159 18.46 12.11 -3.94
N LYS A 160 19.41 12.82 -4.55
CA LYS A 160 19.92 12.45 -5.87
C LYS A 160 20.41 10.99 -5.83
N ASP A 161 20.19 10.26 -6.90
CA ASP A 161 20.46 8.81 -7.00
C ASP A 161 19.64 7.93 -6.05
N GLY A 162 18.75 8.51 -5.24
CA GLY A 162 17.86 7.78 -4.35
C GLY A 162 16.79 6.99 -5.11
N VAL A 163 16.28 5.93 -4.48
CA VAL A 163 15.29 5.02 -5.06
C VAL A 163 13.92 5.28 -4.46
N PHE A 164 12.91 5.40 -5.31
CA PHE A 164 11.50 5.35 -4.96
C PHE A 164 10.92 4.04 -5.45
N ILE A 165 10.49 3.18 -4.54
CA ILE A 165 9.80 1.93 -4.82
C ILE A 165 8.40 1.99 -4.23
N PHE A 166 7.40 1.69 -5.05
CA PHE A 166 6.03 1.73 -4.61
C PHE A 166 5.13 0.87 -5.48
N ASP A 167 3.98 0.49 -4.96
CA ASP A 167 2.86 -0.01 -5.73
C ASP A 167 1.68 0.97 -5.66
N ASP A 168 0.87 0.99 -6.69
CA ASP A 168 -0.33 1.83 -6.73
C ASP A 168 -1.41 1.25 -7.64
N LEU A 169 -2.67 1.61 -7.35
CA LEU A 169 -3.77 1.33 -8.26
C LEU A 169 -3.69 2.24 -9.49
N ILE A 170 -3.95 1.65 -10.64
CA ILE A 170 -4.01 2.31 -11.94
C ILE A 170 -5.40 2.17 -12.56
N LYS A 171 -5.70 3.04 -13.52
CA LYS A 171 -6.94 3.05 -14.29
C LYS A 171 -6.64 2.85 -15.77
N PRO A 172 -6.60 1.59 -16.26
CA PRO A 172 -6.29 1.32 -17.66
C PRO A 172 -7.30 1.94 -18.62
N ASN A 173 -8.59 1.87 -18.31
CA ASN A 173 -9.65 2.46 -19.13
C ASN A 173 -10.04 3.87 -18.65
N LYS A 174 -10.19 4.79 -19.60
CA LYS A 174 -10.70 6.16 -19.29
C LYS A 174 -12.13 6.12 -18.75
N ASN A 175 -12.99 5.32 -19.37
CA ASN A 175 -14.38 5.14 -18.99
C ASN A 175 -14.53 3.82 -18.24
N ILE A 176 -14.89 3.87 -16.97
CA ILE A 176 -15.09 2.70 -16.11
C ILE A 176 -16.56 2.41 -15.89
N SER A 177 -16.90 1.14 -15.68
CA SER A 177 -18.24 0.68 -15.42
C SER A 177 -18.81 1.22 -14.10
N THR A 178 -20.14 1.21 -13.97
CA THR A 178 -20.83 1.56 -12.72
C THR A 178 -20.45 0.60 -11.59
N ALA A 179 -20.26 -0.68 -11.89
CA ALA A 179 -19.79 -1.67 -10.93
C ALA A 179 -18.39 -1.28 -10.37
N ALA A 180 -17.43 -0.95 -11.24
CA ALA A 180 -16.12 -0.50 -10.82
C ALA A 180 -16.20 0.75 -9.93
N LYS A 181 -16.99 1.77 -10.34
CA LYS A 181 -17.17 2.99 -9.52
C LYS A 181 -17.62 2.67 -8.11
N LYS A 182 -18.64 1.82 -7.95
CA LYS A 182 -19.23 1.49 -6.64
C LYS A 182 -18.37 0.52 -5.83
N LEU A 183 -17.93 -0.59 -6.43
CA LEU A 183 -17.31 -1.70 -5.71
C LEU A 183 -15.81 -1.54 -5.50
N VAL A 184 -15.15 -0.66 -6.26
CA VAL A 184 -13.70 -0.41 -6.13
C VAL A 184 -13.44 1.03 -5.73
N TYR A 185 -13.78 1.99 -6.59
CA TYR A 185 -13.37 3.37 -6.41
C TYR A 185 -14.01 4.05 -5.19
N GLU A 186 -15.33 3.90 -4.99
CA GLU A 186 -16.02 4.47 -3.84
C GLU A 186 -15.70 3.70 -2.55
N ARG A 187 -15.64 2.37 -2.61
CA ARG A 187 -15.31 1.52 -1.47
C ARG A 187 -13.90 1.79 -0.93
N LEU A 188 -12.93 1.99 -1.81
CA LEU A 188 -11.54 2.24 -1.43
C LEU A 188 -11.20 3.73 -1.30
N LEU A 189 -12.18 4.63 -1.40
CA LEU A 189 -11.91 6.07 -1.45
C LEU A 189 -10.78 6.39 -2.44
N PHE A 190 -10.90 5.84 -3.64
CA PHE A 190 -9.86 5.86 -4.66
C PHE A 190 -10.27 6.68 -5.88
N ASN A 191 -9.34 7.45 -6.40
CA ASN A 191 -9.49 8.10 -7.70
C ASN A 191 -8.12 8.32 -8.34
N THR A 192 -8.00 7.99 -9.63
CA THR A 192 -6.79 8.26 -10.40
C THR A 192 -7.12 8.50 -11.86
N ASP A 193 -6.28 9.28 -12.54
CA ASP A 193 -6.25 9.43 -13.99
C ASP A 193 -5.03 8.73 -14.61
N PHE A 194 -4.24 8.03 -13.81
CA PHE A 194 -3.05 7.34 -14.26
C PHE A 194 -3.35 5.89 -14.66
N ASP A 195 -2.98 5.54 -15.88
CA ASP A 195 -2.65 4.19 -16.30
C ASP A 195 -1.14 3.92 -16.11
N LEU A 196 -0.67 2.76 -16.54
CA LEU A 196 0.74 2.38 -16.38
C LEU A 196 1.69 3.34 -17.13
N VAL A 197 1.30 3.81 -18.31
CA VAL A 197 2.14 4.66 -19.18
C VAL A 197 2.15 6.10 -18.68
N THR A 198 0.98 6.65 -18.41
CA THR A 198 0.83 8.04 -17.94
C THR A 198 1.43 8.23 -16.55
N TYR A 199 1.42 7.20 -15.71
CA TYR A 199 2.11 7.22 -14.42
C TYR A 199 3.63 7.38 -14.60
N GLN A 200 4.22 6.57 -15.48
CA GLN A 200 5.65 6.67 -15.81
C GLN A 200 6.01 8.04 -16.41
N GLN A 201 5.14 8.60 -17.25
CA GLN A 201 5.36 9.94 -17.82
C GLN A 201 5.38 11.02 -16.73
N GLU A 202 4.46 10.96 -15.77
CA GLU A 202 4.43 11.91 -14.65
C GLU A 202 5.69 11.80 -13.77
N LEU A 203 6.12 10.59 -13.47
CA LEU A 203 7.37 10.35 -12.72
C LEU A 203 8.60 10.91 -13.47
N LYS A 204 8.68 10.72 -14.78
CA LYS A 204 9.77 11.30 -15.60
C LYS A 204 9.79 12.83 -15.56
N LYS A 205 8.62 13.50 -15.58
CA LYS A 205 8.53 14.97 -15.43
C LYS A 205 9.06 15.47 -14.08
N LEU A 206 8.99 14.63 -13.04
CA LEU A 206 9.51 14.93 -11.71
C LEU A 206 11.01 14.59 -11.53
N GLY A 207 11.71 14.23 -12.62
CA GLY A 207 13.13 13.94 -12.61
C GLY A 207 13.46 12.51 -12.18
N PHE A 208 12.53 11.56 -12.37
CA PHE A 208 12.80 10.15 -12.14
C PHE A 208 13.15 9.41 -13.44
N ARG A 209 14.13 8.52 -13.35
CA ARG A 209 14.36 7.45 -14.33
C ARG A 209 13.62 6.21 -13.85
N ILE A 210 12.77 5.64 -14.71
CA ILE A 210 12.09 4.38 -14.42
C ILE A 210 13.10 3.24 -14.55
N ILE A 211 13.28 2.46 -13.50
CA ILE A 211 14.15 1.27 -13.46
C ILE A 211 13.33 0.03 -13.73
N TYR A 212 12.11 0.00 -13.18
CA TYR A 212 11.20 -1.12 -13.29
C TYR A 212 9.76 -0.62 -13.23
N ALA A 213 8.89 -1.20 -14.04
CA ALA A 213 7.45 -1.01 -13.97
C ALA A 213 6.76 -2.29 -14.46
N GLU A 214 5.84 -2.82 -13.67
CA GLU A 214 5.15 -4.07 -13.95
C GLU A 214 3.67 -3.94 -13.66
N ASP A 215 2.84 -4.44 -14.57
CA ASP A 215 1.41 -4.59 -14.34
C ASP A 215 1.17 -5.79 -13.42
N MET A 216 0.56 -5.54 -12.27
CA MET A 216 0.27 -6.50 -11.22
C MET A 216 -1.25 -6.78 -11.12
N SER A 217 -2.03 -6.38 -12.11
CA SER A 217 -3.50 -6.40 -12.05
C SER A 217 -4.07 -7.79 -11.78
N TRP A 218 -3.47 -8.83 -12.36
CA TRP A 218 -3.86 -10.21 -12.07
C TRP A 218 -3.66 -10.56 -10.57
N HIS A 219 -2.54 -10.16 -9.99
CA HIS A 219 -2.23 -10.40 -8.57
C HIS A 219 -3.18 -9.62 -7.63
N TYR A 220 -3.61 -8.43 -8.06
CA TYR A 220 -4.62 -7.66 -7.36
C TYR A 220 -5.97 -8.40 -7.30
N ALA A 221 -6.46 -8.88 -8.44
CA ALA A 221 -7.70 -9.63 -8.52
C ALA A 221 -7.62 -10.96 -7.74
N MET A 222 -6.49 -11.68 -7.86
CA MET A 222 -6.23 -12.90 -7.12
C MET A 222 -6.19 -12.66 -5.60
N SER A 223 -5.65 -11.53 -5.14
CA SER A 223 -5.67 -11.16 -3.73
C SER A 223 -7.09 -11.08 -3.18
N TYR A 224 -7.98 -10.41 -3.89
CA TYR A 224 -9.38 -10.32 -3.48
C TYR A 224 -10.12 -11.64 -3.60
N TRP A 225 -9.80 -12.45 -4.59
CA TRP A 225 -10.35 -13.79 -4.72
C TRP A 225 -10.03 -14.64 -3.50
N LYS A 226 -8.73 -14.70 -3.12
CA LYS A 226 -8.27 -15.43 -1.93
C LYS A 226 -8.84 -14.87 -0.63
N LEU A 227 -9.00 -13.56 -0.52
CA LEU A 227 -9.64 -12.95 0.65
C LEU A 227 -11.12 -13.28 0.77
N ALA A 228 -11.82 -13.42 -0.35
CA ALA A 228 -13.19 -13.91 -0.35
C ALA A 228 -13.25 -15.35 0.17
N ASP A 229 -12.32 -16.24 -0.25
CA ASP A 229 -12.23 -17.60 0.27
C ASP A 229 -12.02 -17.62 1.79
N VAL A 230 -11.11 -16.77 2.31
CA VAL A 230 -10.86 -16.66 3.76
C VAL A 230 -12.10 -16.20 4.52
N ALA A 231 -12.81 -15.19 4.00
CA ALA A 231 -14.03 -14.70 4.65
C ALA A 231 -15.16 -15.73 4.61
N GLU A 232 -15.34 -16.45 3.49
CA GLU A 232 -16.30 -17.55 3.37
C GLU A 232 -16.01 -18.69 4.36
N GLU A 233 -14.74 -19.06 4.52
CA GLU A 233 -14.32 -20.10 5.46
C GLU A 233 -14.63 -19.72 6.91
N LYS A 234 -14.39 -18.45 7.28
CA LYS A 234 -14.72 -17.94 8.62
C LYS A 234 -16.22 -17.98 8.91
N ILE A 235 -17.05 -17.61 7.94
CA ILE A 235 -18.51 -17.72 8.07
C ILE A 235 -18.92 -19.18 8.28
N LYS A 236 -18.37 -20.11 7.48
CA LYS A 236 -18.67 -21.54 7.60
C LYS A 236 -18.27 -22.14 8.97
N LYS A 237 -17.19 -21.63 9.56
CA LYS A 237 -16.70 -22.06 10.88
C LYS A 237 -17.37 -21.36 12.05
N GLY A 238 -18.23 -20.37 11.83
CA GLY A 238 -18.82 -19.56 12.89
C GLY A 238 -17.81 -18.66 13.60
N GLU A 239 -16.70 -18.31 12.94
CA GLU A 239 -15.69 -17.42 13.51
C GLU A 239 -16.06 -15.95 13.29
N ASN A 240 -15.90 -15.09 14.31
CA ASN A 240 -16.14 -13.63 14.23
C ASN A 240 -17.58 -13.31 13.77
N GLU A 241 -18.59 -13.91 14.38
CA GLU A 241 -20.00 -13.78 13.97
C GLU A 241 -20.47 -12.32 13.84
N GLU A 242 -19.94 -11.43 14.69
CA GLU A 242 -20.22 -10.00 14.68
C GLU A 242 -19.86 -9.31 13.35
N PHE A 243 -18.97 -9.92 12.54
CA PHE A 243 -18.55 -9.40 11.24
C PHE A 243 -19.16 -10.12 10.03
N HIS A 244 -19.98 -11.16 10.21
CA HIS A 244 -20.49 -11.97 9.11
C HIS A 244 -21.26 -11.15 8.06
N GLU A 245 -22.06 -10.15 8.47
CA GLU A 245 -22.75 -9.29 7.51
C GLU A 245 -21.78 -8.39 6.71
N ALA A 246 -20.71 -7.93 7.35
CA ALA A 246 -19.65 -7.20 6.66
C ALA A 246 -18.91 -8.14 5.68
N TYR A 247 -18.58 -9.36 6.10
CA TYR A 247 -17.92 -10.36 5.25
C TYR A 247 -18.75 -10.68 4.00
N LYS A 248 -20.06 -10.91 4.12
CA LYS A 248 -20.93 -11.17 2.96
C LYS A 248 -20.86 -10.06 1.91
N LYS A 249 -20.88 -8.79 2.34
CA LYS A 249 -20.76 -7.63 1.45
C LYS A 249 -19.38 -7.57 0.80
N LEU A 250 -18.31 -7.85 1.55
CA LEU A 250 -16.94 -7.85 1.04
C LEU A 250 -16.71 -9.01 0.07
N ILE A 251 -17.19 -10.21 0.36
CA ILE A 251 -17.09 -11.37 -0.54
C ILE A 251 -17.68 -11.04 -1.91
N PHE A 252 -18.88 -10.47 -1.95
CA PHE A 252 -19.48 -10.05 -3.22
C PHE A 252 -18.59 -9.06 -3.98
N ALA A 253 -18.14 -7.99 -3.32
CA ALA A 253 -17.29 -6.99 -3.95
C ALA A 253 -15.95 -7.58 -4.42
N TYR A 254 -15.37 -8.50 -3.67
CA TYR A 254 -14.10 -9.15 -3.98
C TYR A 254 -14.20 -10.10 -5.16
N ARG A 255 -15.28 -10.90 -5.25
CA ARG A 255 -15.55 -11.76 -6.41
C ARG A 255 -15.78 -10.93 -7.70
N GLU A 256 -16.51 -9.80 -7.60
CA GLU A 256 -16.71 -8.91 -8.74
C GLU A 256 -15.43 -8.16 -9.17
N THR A 257 -14.45 -7.99 -8.27
CA THR A 257 -13.17 -7.33 -8.60
C THR A 257 -12.42 -8.03 -9.74
N TRP A 258 -12.53 -9.35 -9.84
CA TRP A 258 -11.95 -10.10 -10.96
C TRP A 258 -12.49 -9.62 -12.31
N LYS A 259 -13.82 -9.60 -12.46
CA LYS A 259 -14.49 -9.15 -13.69
C LYS A 259 -14.20 -7.67 -14.00
N ILE A 260 -14.08 -6.84 -12.96
CA ILE A 260 -13.77 -5.42 -13.08
C ILE A 260 -12.33 -5.25 -13.61
N MET A 261 -11.39 -6.04 -13.12
CA MET A 261 -10.00 -6.05 -13.57
C MET A 261 -9.89 -6.53 -15.03
N GLU A 262 -10.55 -7.66 -15.38
CA GLU A 262 -10.55 -8.18 -16.75
C GLU A 262 -11.06 -7.18 -17.79
N LYS A 263 -12.00 -6.32 -17.41
CA LYS A 263 -12.50 -5.23 -18.25
C LYS A 263 -11.51 -4.04 -18.34
N GLY A 264 -10.42 -4.05 -17.58
CA GLY A 264 -9.49 -2.93 -17.51
C GLY A 264 -10.03 -1.71 -16.75
N ASP A 265 -11.08 -1.87 -15.95
CA ASP A 265 -11.68 -0.78 -15.19
C ASP A 265 -10.86 -0.41 -13.95
N VAL A 266 -10.01 -1.32 -13.48
CA VAL A 266 -9.00 -1.13 -12.45
C VAL A 266 -7.80 -2.01 -12.74
N GLY A 267 -6.63 -1.54 -12.37
CA GLY A 267 -5.40 -2.31 -12.37
C GLY A 267 -4.54 -1.95 -11.17
N TRP A 268 -3.46 -2.65 -11.02
CA TRP A 268 -2.44 -2.44 -10.01
C TRP A 268 -1.06 -2.55 -10.64
N ALA A 269 -0.13 -1.73 -10.20
CA ALA A 269 1.22 -1.74 -10.76
C ALA A 269 2.27 -1.49 -9.68
N ILE A 270 3.46 -2.04 -9.89
CA ILE A 270 4.65 -1.77 -9.10
C ILE A 270 5.63 -0.94 -9.92
N PHE A 271 6.27 0.02 -9.26
CA PHE A 271 7.25 0.91 -9.88
C PHE A 271 8.52 0.98 -9.04
N VAL A 272 9.66 1.00 -9.73
CA VAL A 272 10.96 1.35 -9.14
C VAL A 272 11.56 2.47 -9.96
N CYS A 273 11.86 3.57 -9.29
CA CYS A 273 12.33 4.78 -9.93
C CYS A 273 13.61 5.27 -9.24
N LYS A 274 14.56 5.78 -10.01
CA LYS A 274 15.78 6.42 -9.50
C LYS A 274 15.70 7.92 -9.76
N LYS A 275 15.93 8.73 -8.74
CA LYS A 275 15.99 10.19 -8.89
C LYS A 275 17.28 10.60 -9.59
N LEU A 276 17.17 11.44 -10.62
CA LEU A 276 18.29 12.01 -11.40
C LEU A 276 18.94 13.20 -10.71
#